data_8991e1f68bf0797aef2e29c2afabbcc9
#
_entry.id   8991e1f68bf0797aef2e29c2afabbcc9
#
_cell.length_a   1.000
_cell.length_b   1.000
_cell.length_c   1.000
_cell.angle_alpha   90.00
_cell.angle_beta   90.00
_cell.angle_gamma   90.00
#
_symmetry.space_group_name_H-M   'P 1'
#
loop_
_entity.id
_entity.type
_entity.pdbx_description
1 polymer ?
#
loop_
_entity_poly.entity_id
_entity_poly.type
_entity_poly.pdbx_seq_one_letter_code
_entity_poly.pdbx_strand_id
1 'polypeptide(L)'
;MCAMILKNPDKNSEFANFFTKMTACFGDFSLFEQQINEIATVAGIDLSQFMIDHLAVRMNSVEKAEQWRIMLLVQSELLKESEVNGRPIGLFTLLQPLNFLNQQVDVIELPFPKGKTYPQEGWEHIEIVVPFLADETIEQWIARLIKQFQLDQNERLKVKISQPKVEGERLANPSIAISLKDETNQNNCCLKFHPYDIKLIVRSES
;
A
#
# COMPACT_ATOMS: atom_id res chain seq x y z
N MET A 1 -40.92 32.34 -8.31
CA MET A 1 -39.98 31.28 -8.68
C MET A 1 -38.71 31.48 -7.83
N CYS A 2 -38.57 30.70 -6.78
CA CYS A 2 -37.42 30.78 -5.87
C CYS A 2 -36.38 29.80 -6.39
N ALA A 3 -35.26 30.32 -6.94
CA ALA A 3 -34.15 29.49 -7.39
C ALA A 3 -33.48 28.93 -6.12
N MET A 4 -33.64 27.64 -5.88
CA MET A 4 -32.80 26.90 -4.92
C MET A 4 -31.36 26.97 -5.42
N ILE A 5 -30.55 27.80 -4.77
CA ILE A 5 -29.08 27.75 -4.90
C ILE A 5 -28.65 26.46 -4.20
N LEU A 6 -28.42 25.42 -4.98
CA LEU A 6 -27.69 24.23 -4.51
C LEU A 6 -26.31 24.71 -4.08
N LYS A 7 -26.08 24.86 -2.76
CA LYS A 7 -24.75 25.05 -2.22
C LYS A 7 -23.92 23.81 -2.62
N ASN A 8 -22.86 24.01 -3.42
CA ASN A 8 -21.87 22.97 -3.61
C ASN A 8 -21.39 22.55 -2.23
N PRO A 9 -21.36 21.26 -1.91
CA PRO A 9 -20.81 20.79 -0.67
C PRO A 9 -19.34 21.23 -0.60
N ASP A 10 -18.91 21.67 0.59
CA ASP A 10 -17.53 22.04 0.85
C ASP A 10 -16.65 20.82 0.61
N LYS A 11 -15.57 20.97 -0.19
CA LYS A 11 -14.64 19.87 -0.51
C LYS A 11 -14.12 19.14 0.74
N ASN A 12 -13.97 19.87 1.85
CA ASN A 12 -13.57 19.29 3.14
C ASN A 12 -14.66 18.36 3.71
N SER A 13 -15.94 18.70 3.53
CA SER A 13 -17.05 17.85 4.00
C SER A 13 -17.22 16.60 3.13
N GLU A 14 -16.97 16.70 1.83
CA GLU A 14 -16.97 15.56 0.91
C GLU A 14 -15.86 14.57 1.24
N PHE A 15 -14.66 15.07 1.49
CA PHE A 15 -13.51 14.23 1.87
C PHE A 15 -13.71 13.58 3.24
N ALA A 16 -14.21 14.32 4.24
CA ALA A 16 -14.51 13.75 5.57
C ALA A 16 -15.55 12.62 5.48
N ASN A 17 -16.56 12.76 4.63
CA ASN A 17 -17.55 11.72 4.39
C ASN A 17 -16.94 10.50 3.67
N PHE A 18 -16.08 10.74 2.69
CA PHE A 18 -15.32 9.70 2.00
C PHE A 18 -14.40 8.94 2.97
N PHE A 19 -13.64 9.66 3.80
CA PHE A 19 -12.78 9.07 4.81
C PHE A 19 -13.55 8.19 5.81
N THR A 20 -14.72 8.64 6.24
CA THR A 20 -15.63 7.85 7.09
C THR A 20 -16.05 6.54 6.42
N LYS A 21 -16.41 6.58 5.14
CA LYS A 21 -16.76 5.37 4.37
C LYS A 21 -15.56 4.45 4.20
N MET A 22 -14.39 5.01 3.91
CA MET A 22 -13.15 4.27 3.77
C MET A 22 -12.78 3.55 5.07
N THR A 23 -12.89 4.21 6.23
CA THR A 23 -12.68 3.61 7.54
C THR A 23 -13.69 2.48 7.82
N ALA A 24 -14.95 2.65 7.43
CA ALA A 24 -15.95 1.59 7.56
C ALA A 24 -15.65 0.36 6.68
N CYS A 25 -14.99 0.57 5.53
CA CYS A 25 -14.62 -0.50 4.60
C CYS A 25 -13.28 -1.17 4.97
N PHE A 26 -12.27 -0.36 5.28
CA PHE A 26 -10.88 -0.82 5.41
C PHE A 26 -10.45 -1.02 6.87
N GLY A 27 -11.26 -0.58 7.82
CA GLY A 27 -10.96 -0.64 9.25
C GLY A 27 -10.29 0.63 9.79
N ASP A 28 -9.98 0.62 11.08
CA ASP A 28 -9.42 1.75 11.80
C ASP A 28 -8.04 2.14 11.26
N PHE A 29 -7.95 3.37 10.76
CA PHE A 29 -6.72 3.89 10.16
C PHE A 29 -5.62 4.14 11.20
N SER A 30 -5.97 4.59 12.40
CA SER A 30 -4.99 4.80 13.47
C SER A 30 -4.42 3.46 13.99
N LEU A 31 -5.25 2.41 14.03
CA LEU A 31 -4.77 1.07 14.36
C LEU A 31 -3.80 0.56 13.28
N PHE A 32 -4.09 0.81 12.01
CA PHE A 32 -3.18 0.46 10.91
C PHE A 32 -1.84 1.19 11.03
N GLU A 33 -1.84 2.49 11.34
CA GLU A 33 -0.61 3.25 11.60
C GLU A 33 0.20 2.63 12.76
N GLN A 34 -0.46 2.27 13.86
CA GLN A 34 0.20 1.63 15.00
C GLN A 34 0.80 0.28 14.63
N GLN A 35 0.08 -0.55 13.88
CA GLN A 35 0.54 -1.86 13.43
C GLN A 35 1.77 -1.78 12.50
N ILE A 36 1.79 -0.83 11.57
CA ILE A 36 2.94 -0.58 10.71
C ILE A 36 4.13 -0.05 11.51
N ASN A 37 3.89 0.90 12.42
CA ASN A 37 4.94 1.45 13.28
C ASN A 37 5.54 0.40 14.21
N GLU A 38 4.76 -0.57 14.67
CA GLU A 38 5.25 -1.71 15.44
C GLU A 38 6.21 -2.57 14.61
N ILE A 39 5.85 -2.90 13.36
CA ILE A 39 6.72 -3.66 12.44
C ILE A 39 8.03 -2.90 12.23
N ALA A 40 7.96 -1.61 11.92
CA ALA A 40 9.12 -0.76 11.71
C ALA A 40 10.03 -0.70 12.95
N THR A 41 9.45 -0.53 14.13
CA THR A 41 10.16 -0.52 15.41
C THR A 41 10.91 -1.83 15.66
N VAL A 42 10.24 -2.98 15.45
CA VAL A 42 10.86 -4.30 15.61
C VAL A 42 11.99 -4.52 14.60
N ALA A 43 11.85 -3.97 13.39
CA ALA A 43 12.87 -4.04 12.34
C ALA A 43 13.98 -3.00 12.48
N GLY A 44 13.90 -2.07 13.44
CA GLY A 44 14.85 -0.97 13.61
C GLY A 44 14.82 0.05 12.46
N ILE A 45 13.65 0.24 11.83
CA ILE A 45 13.45 1.13 10.69
C ILE A 45 12.81 2.43 11.16
N ASP A 46 13.47 3.55 10.90
CA ASP A 46 12.89 4.89 11.05
C ASP A 46 12.15 5.27 9.77
N LEU A 47 10.83 5.14 9.76
CA LEU A 47 9.99 5.45 8.61
C LEU A 47 10.04 6.91 8.15
N SER A 48 10.48 7.82 9.01
CA SER A 48 10.67 9.23 8.62
C SER A 48 11.80 9.45 7.61
N GLN A 49 12.68 8.47 7.47
CA GLN A 49 13.82 8.51 6.52
C GLN A 49 13.45 8.00 5.12
N PHE A 50 12.25 7.48 4.94
CA PHE A 50 11.81 6.85 3.70
C PHE A 50 10.50 7.45 3.22
N MET A 51 10.33 7.57 1.91
CA MET A 51 9.06 7.93 1.31
C MET A 51 8.10 6.74 1.41
N ILE A 52 6.94 6.96 2.04
CA ILE A 52 5.82 6.02 1.97
C ILE A 52 5.13 6.24 0.63
N ASP A 53 5.20 5.26 -0.23
CA ASP A 53 4.78 5.34 -1.62
C ASP A 53 3.27 5.15 -1.78
N HIS A 54 2.76 4.09 -1.22
CA HIS A 54 1.32 3.80 -1.24
C HIS A 54 0.87 2.93 -0.06
N LEU A 55 -0.43 2.93 0.15
CA LEU A 55 -1.12 2.07 1.10
C LEU A 55 -1.90 1.01 0.34
N ALA A 56 -1.97 -0.20 0.86
CA ALA A 56 -2.71 -1.28 0.23
C ALA A 56 -3.74 -1.91 1.17
N VAL A 57 -4.79 -2.40 0.55
CA VAL A 57 -5.87 -3.13 1.22
C VAL A 57 -5.95 -4.56 0.72
N ARG A 58 -6.65 -5.42 1.44
CA ARG A 58 -6.98 -6.77 1.00
C ARG A 58 -8.42 -7.14 1.35
N MET A 59 -8.99 -8.02 0.54
CA MET A 59 -10.33 -8.58 0.73
C MET A 59 -10.36 -10.03 0.24
N ASN A 60 -11.41 -10.74 0.62
CA ASN A 60 -11.55 -12.15 0.34
C ASN A 60 -12.52 -12.48 -0.80
N SER A 61 -13.33 -11.51 -1.24
CA SER A 61 -14.27 -11.73 -2.34
C SER A 61 -14.16 -10.68 -3.44
N VAL A 62 -14.46 -11.09 -4.66
CA VAL A 62 -14.48 -10.20 -5.85
C VAL A 62 -15.56 -9.14 -5.69
N GLU A 63 -16.73 -9.49 -5.16
CA GLU A 63 -17.84 -8.56 -4.92
C GLU A 63 -17.41 -7.42 -3.98
N LYS A 64 -16.64 -7.74 -2.94
CA LYS A 64 -16.09 -6.72 -2.03
C LYS A 64 -15.05 -5.86 -2.72
N ALA A 65 -14.17 -6.45 -3.53
CA ALA A 65 -13.20 -5.70 -4.32
C ALA A 65 -13.87 -4.68 -5.24
N GLU A 66 -14.94 -5.08 -5.94
CA GLU A 66 -15.72 -4.18 -6.79
C GLU A 66 -16.43 -3.07 -6.00
N GLN A 67 -17.01 -3.39 -4.85
CA GLN A 67 -17.61 -2.38 -3.96
C GLN A 67 -16.58 -1.35 -3.51
N TRP A 68 -15.39 -1.79 -3.13
CA TRP A 68 -14.31 -0.91 -2.70
C TRP A 68 -13.74 -0.09 -3.86
N ARG A 69 -13.64 -0.68 -5.04
CA ARG A 69 -13.27 0.02 -6.28
C ARG A 69 -14.22 1.16 -6.59
N ILE A 70 -15.52 0.91 -6.54
CA ILE A 70 -16.55 1.94 -6.77
C ILE A 70 -16.46 3.04 -5.70
N MET A 71 -16.26 2.68 -4.44
CA MET A 71 -16.11 3.64 -3.35
C MET A 71 -14.87 4.52 -3.53
N LEU A 72 -13.72 3.94 -3.91
CA LEU A 72 -12.49 4.69 -4.15
C LEU A 72 -12.66 5.69 -5.30
N LEU A 73 -13.31 5.31 -6.40
CA LEU A 73 -13.53 6.18 -7.58
C LEU A 73 -14.36 7.44 -7.28
N VAL A 74 -15.01 7.53 -6.12
CA VAL A 74 -15.73 8.75 -5.71
C VAL A 74 -14.78 9.92 -5.42
N GLN A 75 -13.58 9.64 -4.89
CA GLN A 75 -12.60 10.65 -4.48
C GLN A 75 -11.18 10.31 -4.94
N SER A 76 -11.06 9.58 -6.04
CA SER A 76 -9.78 9.24 -6.65
C SER A 76 -9.89 9.12 -8.16
N GLU A 77 -8.75 9.12 -8.82
CA GLU A 77 -8.59 8.76 -10.22
C GLU A 77 -7.92 7.39 -10.32
N LEU A 78 -8.37 6.57 -11.27
CA LEU A 78 -7.70 5.30 -11.57
C LEU A 78 -6.37 5.60 -12.26
N LEU A 79 -5.27 5.41 -11.53
CA LEU A 79 -3.91 5.60 -12.05
C LEU A 79 -3.54 4.49 -13.03
N LYS A 80 -3.81 3.24 -12.66
CA LYS A 80 -3.55 2.04 -13.47
C LYS A 80 -4.39 0.87 -12.99
N GLU A 81 -4.76 0.00 -13.89
CA GLU A 81 -5.21 -1.36 -13.59
C GLU A 81 -4.35 -2.33 -14.40
N SER A 82 -3.71 -3.27 -13.73
CA SER A 82 -2.79 -4.24 -14.33
C SER A 82 -3.03 -5.63 -13.77
N GLU A 83 -2.74 -6.65 -14.58
CA GLU A 83 -2.69 -8.00 -14.07
C GLU A 83 -1.29 -8.30 -13.50
N VAL A 84 -1.22 -8.58 -12.20
CA VAL A 84 0.02 -8.90 -11.50
C VAL A 84 -0.07 -10.32 -10.94
N ASN A 85 0.82 -11.19 -11.39
CA ASN A 85 0.83 -12.59 -10.96
C ASN A 85 -0.54 -13.28 -11.11
N GLY A 86 -1.31 -12.96 -12.15
CA GLY A 86 -2.60 -13.57 -12.49
C GLY A 86 -3.77 -13.08 -11.65
N ARG A 87 -3.74 -11.84 -11.17
CA ARG A 87 -4.89 -11.15 -10.56
C ARG A 87 -4.90 -9.67 -10.94
N PRO A 88 -6.06 -9.05 -11.13
CA PRO A 88 -6.15 -7.61 -11.31
C PRO A 88 -5.69 -6.85 -10.06
N ILE A 89 -4.95 -5.77 -10.25
CA ILE A 89 -4.58 -4.81 -9.23
C ILE A 89 -4.92 -3.42 -9.74
N GLY A 90 -5.76 -2.69 -9.01
CA GLY A 90 -6.05 -1.29 -9.27
C GLY A 90 -5.19 -0.37 -8.41
N LEU A 91 -4.60 0.65 -9.02
CA LEU A 91 -3.92 1.76 -8.34
C LEU A 91 -4.79 3.01 -8.47
N PHE A 92 -5.08 3.64 -7.34
CA PHE A 92 -5.97 4.81 -7.26
C PHE A 92 -5.22 5.99 -6.68
N THR A 93 -5.17 7.11 -7.41
CA THR A 93 -4.63 8.37 -6.90
C THR A 93 -5.75 9.18 -6.25
N LEU A 94 -5.70 9.38 -4.96
CA LEU A 94 -6.68 10.15 -4.20
C LEU A 94 -6.62 11.63 -4.58
N LEU A 95 -7.78 12.28 -4.67
CA LEU A 95 -7.88 13.74 -4.90
C LEU A 95 -7.36 14.56 -3.70
N GLN A 96 -7.41 13.99 -2.52
CA GLN A 96 -6.76 14.51 -1.32
C GLN A 96 -5.94 13.40 -0.67
N PRO A 97 -4.65 13.63 -0.39
CA PRO A 97 -3.81 12.61 0.23
C PRO A 97 -4.22 12.33 1.67
N LEU A 98 -3.95 11.10 2.13
CA LEU A 98 -4.07 10.73 3.52
C LEU A 98 -2.80 11.13 4.27
N ASN A 99 -2.96 11.63 5.49
CA ASN A 99 -1.81 11.81 6.38
C ASN A 99 -1.55 10.49 7.12
N PHE A 100 -0.52 9.77 6.71
CA PHE A 100 -0.10 8.50 7.29
C PHE A 100 1.30 8.65 7.91
N LEU A 101 1.42 8.47 9.21
CA LEU A 101 2.68 8.65 9.97
C LEU A 101 3.39 9.97 9.63
N ASN A 102 2.63 11.08 9.57
CA ASN A 102 3.08 12.44 9.21
C ASN A 102 3.57 12.60 7.76
N GLN A 103 3.27 11.66 6.87
CA GLN A 103 3.53 11.78 5.44
C GLN A 103 2.22 11.84 4.65
N GLN A 104 2.23 12.57 3.55
CA GLN A 104 1.08 12.68 2.66
C GLN A 104 1.15 11.54 1.62
N VAL A 105 0.25 10.57 1.73
CA VAL A 105 0.19 9.41 0.83
C VAL A 105 -1.10 9.49 0.01
N ASP A 106 -0.98 9.52 -1.29
CA ASP A 106 -2.10 9.72 -2.21
C ASP A 106 -2.43 8.50 -3.08
N VAL A 107 -1.70 7.39 -2.96
CA VAL A 107 -1.99 6.18 -3.74
C VAL A 107 -2.51 5.06 -2.85
N ILE A 108 -3.60 4.43 -3.29
CA ILE A 108 -4.14 3.20 -2.70
C ILE A 108 -4.05 2.08 -3.73
N GLU A 109 -3.47 0.96 -3.32
CA GLU A 109 -3.45 -0.30 -4.06
C GLU A 109 -4.64 -1.16 -3.65
N LEU A 110 -5.42 -1.62 -4.63
CA LEU A 110 -6.55 -2.51 -4.48
C LEU A 110 -6.32 -3.79 -5.29
N PRO A 111 -5.70 -4.84 -4.70
CA PRO A 111 -5.53 -6.12 -5.37
C PRO A 111 -6.79 -6.96 -5.25
N PHE A 112 -7.28 -7.52 -6.36
CA PHE A 112 -8.40 -8.45 -6.35
C PHE A 112 -7.99 -9.80 -5.70
N PRO A 113 -8.91 -10.53 -5.06
CA PRO A 113 -8.59 -11.77 -4.39
C PRO A 113 -8.16 -12.87 -5.37
N LYS A 114 -7.21 -13.72 -4.95
CA LYS A 114 -6.68 -14.84 -5.73
C LYS A 114 -6.85 -16.16 -4.96
N GLY A 115 -8.06 -16.49 -4.55
CA GLY A 115 -8.38 -17.78 -3.95
C GLY A 115 -7.83 -18.06 -2.56
N LYS A 116 -6.97 -17.18 -2.01
CA LYS A 116 -6.52 -17.25 -0.62
C LYS A 116 -7.49 -16.46 0.26
N THR A 117 -7.94 -17.09 1.34
CA THR A 117 -8.73 -16.41 2.37
C THR A 117 -7.81 -15.89 3.46
N TYR A 118 -7.98 -14.65 3.83
CA TYR A 118 -7.24 -13.98 4.89
C TYR A 118 -8.13 -13.86 6.14
N PRO A 119 -7.57 -13.99 7.34
CA PRO A 119 -8.36 -13.88 8.57
C PRO A 119 -8.88 -12.46 8.80
N GLN A 120 -8.22 -11.45 8.22
CA GLN A 120 -8.59 -10.05 8.33
C GLN A 120 -8.60 -9.41 6.94
N GLU A 121 -9.65 -8.65 6.65
CA GLU A 121 -9.78 -7.79 5.47
C GLU A 121 -9.56 -6.33 5.86
N GLY A 122 -9.29 -5.47 4.89
CA GLY A 122 -9.04 -4.05 5.12
C GLY A 122 -7.59 -3.67 4.86
N TRP A 123 -7.07 -2.74 5.65
CA TRP A 123 -5.68 -2.31 5.54
C TRP A 123 -4.71 -3.48 5.67
N GLU A 124 -3.72 -3.55 4.77
CA GLU A 124 -2.79 -4.68 4.71
C GLU A 124 -1.34 -4.25 4.84
N HIS A 125 -0.88 -3.36 3.96
CA HIS A 125 0.53 -3.00 3.94
C HIS A 125 0.76 -1.57 3.46
N ILE A 126 1.97 -1.11 3.73
CA ILE A 126 2.56 0.04 3.06
C ILE A 126 3.76 -0.41 2.24
N GLU A 127 4.12 0.37 1.23
CA GLU A 127 5.39 0.24 0.54
C GLU A 127 6.23 1.50 0.73
N ILE A 128 7.52 1.32 0.99
CA ILE A 128 8.49 2.41 1.10
C ILE A 128 9.52 2.32 -0.01
N VAL A 129 9.97 3.47 -0.50
CA VAL A 129 10.95 3.55 -1.58
C VAL A 129 12.36 3.55 -1.02
N VAL A 130 13.16 2.57 -1.44
CA VAL A 130 14.60 2.52 -1.17
C VAL A 130 15.33 2.31 -2.49
N PRO A 131 15.82 3.38 -3.13
CA PRO A 131 16.41 3.31 -4.47
C PRO A 131 17.61 2.38 -4.56
N PHE A 132 17.87 1.87 -5.76
CA PHE A 132 19.15 1.25 -6.10
C PHE A 132 20.28 2.28 -5.94
N LEU A 133 21.43 1.80 -5.51
CA LEU A 133 22.68 2.54 -5.65
C LEU A 133 23.16 2.47 -7.11
N ALA A 134 24.14 3.32 -7.46
CA ALA A 134 24.74 3.27 -8.78
C ALA A 134 25.29 1.88 -9.09
N ASP A 135 24.93 1.32 -10.25
CA ASP A 135 25.33 0.01 -10.75
C ASP A 135 24.96 -1.19 -9.85
N GLU A 136 24.01 -0.99 -8.91
CA GLU A 136 23.56 -2.05 -8.01
C GLU A 136 22.63 -3.03 -8.74
N THR A 137 22.91 -4.32 -8.65
CA THR A 137 22.00 -5.36 -9.14
C THR A 137 20.85 -5.61 -8.17
N ILE A 138 19.81 -6.32 -8.62
CA ILE A 138 18.68 -6.72 -7.76
C ILE A 138 19.17 -7.51 -6.54
N GLU A 139 20.06 -8.47 -6.76
CA GLU A 139 20.62 -9.32 -5.70
C GLU A 139 21.42 -8.51 -4.69
N GLN A 140 22.19 -7.51 -5.17
CA GLN A 140 22.96 -6.61 -4.32
C GLN A 140 22.04 -5.69 -3.50
N TRP A 141 20.98 -5.15 -4.10
CA TRP A 141 19.97 -4.35 -3.42
C TRP A 141 19.30 -5.15 -2.30
N ILE A 142 18.84 -6.38 -2.59
CA ILE A 142 18.25 -7.28 -1.60
C ILE A 142 19.24 -7.56 -0.46
N ALA A 143 20.49 -7.95 -0.79
CA ALA A 143 21.51 -8.27 0.20
C ALA A 143 21.84 -7.06 1.08
N ARG A 144 21.91 -5.86 0.48
CA ARG A 144 22.15 -4.60 1.20
C ARG A 144 21.06 -4.32 2.22
N LEU A 145 19.78 -4.41 1.85
CA LEU A 145 18.68 -4.11 2.76
C LEU A 145 18.55 -5.17 3.86
N ILE A 146 18.70 -6.45 3.54
CA ILE A 146 18.71 -7.51 4.55
C ILE A 146 19.81 -7.26 5.58
N LYS A 147 21.02 -6.92 5.12
CA LYS A 147 22.16 -6.63 6.01
C LYS A 147 21.98 -5.33 6.79
N GLN A 148 21.50 -4.25 6.13
CA GLN A 148 21.33 -2.93 6.73
C GLN A 148 20.37 -2.96 7.91
N PHE A 149 19.26 -3.67 7.78
CA PHE A 149 18.22 -3.79 8.80
C PHE A 149 18.27 -5.11 9.57
N GLN A 150 19.33 -5.94 9.36
CA GLN A 150 19.52 -7.23 10.02
C GLN A 150 18.24 -8.12 9.97
N LEU A 151 17.54 -8.10 8.83
CA LEU A 151 16.23 -8.71 8.68
C LEU A 151 16.26 -10.24 8.85
N ASP A 152 17.34 -10.88 8.43
CA ASP A 152 17.58 -12.34 8.52
C ASP A 152 17.97 -12.80 9.93
N GLN A 153 18.41 -11.87 10.78
CA GLN A 153 18.82 -12.15 12.17
C GLN A 153 17.71 -11.88 13.19
N ASN A 154 16.65 -11.23 12.77
CA ASN A 154 15.55 -10.86 13.67
C ASN A 154 14.49 -11.97 13.70
N GLU A 155 14.55 -12.80 14.77
CA GLU A 155 13.63 -13.93 14.93
C GLU A 155 12.16 -13.53 15.04
N ARG A 156 11.85 -12.27 15.36
CA ARG A 156 10.48 -11.74 15.45
C ARG A 156 9.88 -11.41 14.09
N LEU A 157 10.71 -11.34 13.04
CA LEU A 157 10.29 -10.96 11.70
C LEU A 157 10.15 -12.18 10.78
N LYS A 158 9.11 -12.14 9.95
CA LYS A 158 8.97 -12.96 8.76
C LYS A 158 9.35 -12.11 7.57
N VAL A 159 10.34 -12.57 6.80
CA VAL A 159 10.82 -11.89 5.60
C VAL A 159 10.42 -12.67 4.36
N LYS A 160 9.90 -11.98 3.36
CA LYS A 160 9.56 -12.55 2.06
C LYS A 160 10.12 -11.68 0.95
N ILE A 161 10.92 -12.28 0.08
CA ILE A 161 11.47 -11.64 -1.12
C ILE A 161 10.62 -12.07 -2.31
N SER A 162 10.28 -11.13 -3.18
CA SER A 162 9.56 -11.38 -4.42
C SER A 162 10.04 -10.46 -5.54
N GLN A 163 9.87 -10.95 -6.76
CA GLN A 163 10.07 -10.17 -7.98
C GLN A 163 8.76 -10.30 -8.77
N PRO A 164 7.78 -9.41 -8.52
CA PRO A 164 6.53 -9.43 -9.25
C PRO A 164 6.82 -9.21 -10.74
N LYS A 165 6.10 -9.92 -11.60
CA LYS A 165 6.15 -9.73 -13.04
C LYS A 165 4.87 -9.08 -13.49
N VAL A 166 4.97 -7.91 -14.11
CA VAL A 166 3.88 -7.21 -14.76
C VAL A 166 4.18 -7.22 -16.26
N GLU A 167 3.19 -7.52 -17.07
CA GLU A 167 3.33 -7.45 -18.53
C GLU A 167 3.57 -6.00 -18.95
N GLY A 168 4.66 -5.77 -19.71
CA GLY A 168 5.07 -4.43 -20.14
C GLY A 168 5.97 -3.67 -19.17
N GLU A 169 6.27 -4.21 -17.99
CA GLU A 169 7.17 -3.57 -17.02
C GLU A 169 8.58 -3.43 -17.57
N ARG A 170 9.09 -2.20 -17.57
CA ARG A 170 10.44 -1.86 -18.06
C ARG A 170 11.46 -1.71 -16.93
N LEU A 171 10.99 -1.46 -15.71
CA LEU A 171 11.84 -1.32 -14.54
C LEU A 171 11.77 -2.59 -13.70
N ALA A 172 12.93 -3.11 -13.31
CA ALA A 172 12.97 -4.23 -12.37
C ALA A 172 12.45 -3.80 -11.00
N ASN A 173 11.38 -4.42 -10.52
CA ASN A 173 10.70 -4.03 -9.28
C ASN A 173 10.72 -5.16 -8.23
N PRO A 174 11.90 -5.52 -7.68
CA PRO A 174 11.96 -6.46 -6.57
C PRO A 174 11.28 -5.88 -5.33
N SER A 175 10.78 -6.75 -4.47
CA SER A 175 10.13 -6.36 -3.22
C SER A 175 10.63 -7.23 -2.07
N ILE A 176 10.92 -6.61 -0.93
CA ILE A 176 11.16 -7.28 0.34
C ILE A 176 10.01 -6.92 1.27
N ALA A 177 9.23 -7.91 1.66
CA ALA A 177 8.13 -7.75 2.59
C ALA A 177 8.51 -8.26 3.97
N ILE A 178 8.26 -7.47 5.01
CA ILE A 178 8.46 -7.85 6.41
C ILE A 178 7.14 -7.76 7.17
N SER A 179 6.91 -8.74 8.03
CA SER A 179 5.76 -8.79 8.94
C SER A 179 6.19 -9.42 10.26
N LEU A 180 5.41 -9.23 11.30
CA LEU A 180 5.68 -9.89 12.57
C LEU A 180 5.35 -11.38 12.50
N LYS A 181 6.15 -12.21 13.18
CA LYS A 181 5.78 -13.58 13.53
C LYS A 181 4.85 -13.53 14.74
N ASP A 182 3.61 -13.12 14.51
CA ASP A 182 2.60 -12.99 15.54
C ASP A 182 1.71 -14.23 15.55
N GLU A 183 1.87 -15.06 16.58
CA GLU A 183 1.05 -16.26 16.77
C GLU A 183 -0.40 -15.93 17.14
N THR A 184 -0.66 -14.72 17.64
CA THR A 184 -2.00 -14.26 18.02
C THR A 184 -2.81 -13.73 16.84
N ASN A 185 -2.17 -13.51 15.68
CA ASN A 185 -2.76 -12.87 14.50
C ASN A 185 -3.37 -11.48 14.77
N GLN A 186 -2.89 -10.76 15.76
CA GLN A 186 -3.37 -9.41 16.06
C GLN A 186 -2.82 -8.38 15.08
N ASN A 187 -1.58 -8.57 14.61
CA ASN A 187 -0.98 -7.72 13.59
C ASN A 187 -0.69 -8.53 12.32
N ASN A 188 -1.62 -8.47 11.36
CA ASN A 188 -1.50 -9.11 10.06
C ASN A 188 -1.01 -8.18 8.96
N CYS A 189 -0.48 -7.02 9.33
CA CYS A 189 0.06 -6.03 8.41
C CYS A 189 1.47 -6.40 7.93
N CYS A 190 1.94 -5.67 6.93
CA CYS A 190 3.21 -5.88 6.29
C CYS A 190 3.81 -4.53 5.88
N LEU A 191 5.12 -4.39 6.05
CA LEU A 191 5.91 -3.29 5.49
C LEU A 191 6.75 -3.85 4.34
N LYS A 192 6.69 -3.20 3.18
CA LYS A 192 7.45 -3.62 2.01
C LYS A 192 8.43 -2.55 1.56
N PHE A 193 9.55 -2.99 1.04
CA PHE A 193 10.55 -2.17 0.37
C PHE A 193 10.46 -2.42 -1.14
N HIS A 194 10.59 -1.37 -1.93
CA HIS A 194 10.80 -1.46 -3.36
C HIS A 194 11.69 -0.29 -3.87
N PRO A 195 12.33 -0.43 -5.04
CA PRO A 195 13.35 0.53 -5.46
C PRO A 195 12.80 1.81 -6.10
N TYR A 196 11.56 1.81 -6.58
CA TYR A 196 10.97 2.90 -7.36
C TYR A 196 9.62 3.33 -6.82
N ASP A 197 9.31 4.60 -6.97
CA ASP A 197 7.97 5.16 -6.80
C ASP A 197 6.98 4.50 -7.78
N ILE A 198 5.80 4.12 -7.31
CA ILE A 198 4.80 3.41 -8.11
C ILE A 198 4.33 4.22 -9.32
N LYS A 199 4.29 5.56 -9.21
CA LYS A 199 3.94 6.43 -10.34
C LYS A 199 5.04 6.43 -11.40
N LEU A 200 6.31 6.28 -10.99
CA LEU A 200 7.42 6.11 -11.93
C LEU A 200 7.32 4.77 -12.66
N ILE A 201 7.00 3.69 -11.97
CA ILE A 201 6.77 2.38 -12.57
C ILE A 201 5.66 2.47 -13.61
N VAL A 202 4.49 2.99 -13.24
CA VAL A 202 3.34 3.16 -14.15
C VAL A 202 3.71 3.98 -15.40
N ARG A 203 4.48 5.07 -15.25
CA ARG A 203 4.94 5.88 -16.38
C ARG A 203 5.92 5.14 -17.29
N SER A 204 6.71 4.21 -16.74
CA SER A 204 7.66 3.43 -17.55
C SER A 204 7.01 2.40 -18.44
N GLU A 205 5.77 2.02 -18.13
CA GLU A 205 4.98 1.02 -18.88
C GLU A 205 4.17 1.63 -20.05
N SER A 206 4.19 2.96 -20.17
CA SER A 206 3.43 3.74 -21.20
C SER A 206 4.14 3.79 -22.53
#